data_6ecd7cafd09ca8a458411e79ce41d02e
#
_entry.id   6ecd7cafd09ca8a458411e79ce41d02e
#
_cell.length_a   1.000
_cell.length_b   1.000
_cell.length_c   1.000
_cell.angle_alpha   90.00
_cell.angle_beta   90.00
_cell.angle_gamma   90.00
#
_symmetry.space_group_name_H-M   'P 1'
#
loop_
_entity.id
_entity.type
_entity.pdbx_description
1 polymer ?
#
loop_
_entity_poly.entity_id
_entity_poly.type
_entity_poly.pdbx_seq_one_letter_code
_entity_poly.pdbx_strand_id
1 'polypeptide(L)'
;MEAVGLYVPGGTAAYPSSVLMNAVPAKVAGVDRVVMVVPSPGGVLNPLVLAAAQLGGVSEIYRVGGAQAVAALAYGTATIAPVAKIVGPGNAYVAAAKRLVFGKVGIDMIAGPSEVLVIADDAANASWIAADLLAQAEHDESAQSILITDSKRLADEVEQAVDAQLKTLPRAGIAGASWRDFGAIILVKNLTEAIPLADAIAAEHLEIMTADADALSKRIRNAGAIFLGAHTPEAIGDYVGGSNHVLPTARSARFSSGLGVLDFMKRTSVLKCGPDQLRALGPAAMALGKAEGLEAHSRSVGLRLNLP
;
A
#
# COMPACT_ATOMS: atom_id res chain seq x y z
N MET A 1 -12.64 3.61 -13.27
CA MET A 1 -12.24 5.04 -13.39
C MET A 1 -11.83 5.29 -14.82
N GLU A 2 -11.96 6.52 -15.30
CA GLU A 2 -11.64 6.87 -16.70
C GLU A 2 -10.13 6.98 -16.95
N ALA A 3 -9.42 7.63 -16.02
CA ALA A 3 -7.98 7.84 -16.14
C ALA A 3 -7.29 7.76 -14.78
N VAL A 4 -6.11 7.14 -14.75
CA VAL A 4 -5.27 7.06 -13.54
C VAL A 4 -3.82 7.43 -13.84
N GLY A 5 -3.16 8.05 -12.85
CA GLY A 5 -1.76 8.40 -12.90
C GLY A 5 -0.95 7.43 -12.04
N LEU A 6 0.09 6.86 -12.62
CA LEU A 6 1.07 6.02 -11.93
C LEU A 6 2.31 6.86 -11.64
N TYR A 7 2.63 7.04 -10.36
CA TYR A 7 3.92 7.58 -9.97
C TYR A 7 4.90 6.42 -9.82
N VAL A 8 5.90 6.37 -10.66
CA VAL A 8 6.96 5.35 -10.58
C VAL A 8 8.22 6.02 -10.04
N PRO A 9 8.77 5.52 -8.92
CA PRO A 9 10.02 6.06 -8.39
C PRO A 9 11.17 5.89 -9.40
N GLY A 10 12.15 6.78 -9.33
CA GLY A 10 13.35 6.72 -10.16
C GLY A 10 14.42 7.62 -9.55
N GLY A 11 15.67 7.37 -9.90
CA GLY A 11 16.81 8.14 -9.45
C GLY A 11 17.92 7.26 -8.89
N THR A 12 17.76 6.62 -7.75
CA THR A 12 18.77 5.74 -7.13
C THR A 12 18.64 4.28 -7.55
N ALA A 13 17.43 3.85 -7.95
CA ALA A 13 17.16 2.53 -8.48
C ALA A 13 16.07 2.59 -9.56
N ALA A 14 15.98 1.56 -10.40
CA ALA A 14 14.90 1.35 -11.35
C ALA A 14 13.88 0.37 -10.77
N TYR A 15 12.59 0.67 -10.91
CA TYR A 15 11.51 -0.12 -10.34
C TYR A 15 10.52 -0.62 -11.41
N PRO A 16 10.92 -1.56 -12.29
CA PRO A 16 9.99 -2.16 -13.26
C PRO A 16 8.84 -2.90 -12.56
N SER A 17 9.08 -3.50 -11.41
CA SER A 17 8.04 -4.15 -10.59
C SER A 17 6.97 -3.16 -10.15
N SER A 18 7.34 -1.97 -9.69
CA SER A 18 6.36 -0.93 -9.31
C SER A 18 5.49 -0.48 -10.49
N VAL A 19 6.01 -0.50 -11.71
CA VAL A 19 5.17 -0.25 -12.91
C VAL A 19 4.09 -1.32 -13.02
N LEU A 20 4.46 -2.59 -12.94
CA LEU A 20 3.53 -3.72 -13.06
C LEU A 20 2.51 -3.74 -11.92
N MET A 21 2.97 -3.52 -10.68
CA MET A 21 2.11 -3.51 -9.49
C MET A 21 1.03 -2.41 -9.52
N ASN A 22 1.29 -1.32 -10.20
CA ASN A 22 0.31 -0.24 -10.39
C ASN A 22 -0.51 -0.42 -11.68
N ALA A 23 0.12 -0.78 -12.80
CA ALA A 23 -0.52 -0.83 -14.11
C ALA A 23 -1.46 -2.04 -14.28
N VAL A 24 -1.03 -3.22 -13.81
CA VAL A 24 -1.81 -4.47 -14.00
C VAL A 24 -3.19 -4.40 -13.34
N PRO A 25 -3.34 -4.03 -12.05
CA PRO A 25 -4.66 -3.92 -11.44
C PRO A 25 -5.50 -2.79 -12.06
N ALA A 26 -4.90 -1.69 -12.53
CA ALA A 26 -5.61 -0.65 -13.27
C ALA A 26 -6.18 -1.19 -14.59
N LYS A 27 -5.38 -1.95 -15.33
CA LYS A 27 -5.80 -2.60 -16.58
C LYS A 27 -6.91 -3.63 -16.35
N VAL A 28 -6.77 -4.47 -15.32
CA VAL A 28 -7.80 -5.48 -14.96
C VAL A 28 -9.11 -4.80 -14.55
N ALA A 29 -9.05 -3.65 -13.87
CA ALA A 29 -10.22 -2.85 -13.53
C ALA A 29 -10.89 -2.16 -14.74
N GLY A 30 -10.30 -2.25 -15.95
CA GLY A 30 -10.81 -1.62 -17.15
C GLY A 30 -10.60 -0.11 -17.21
N VAL A 31 -9.47 0.39 -16.68
CA VAL A 31 -9.11 1.81 -16.81
C VAL A 31 -8.64 2.07 -18.25
N ASP A 32 -9.31 2.99 -18.94
CA ASP A 32 -9.04 3.26 -20.36
C ASP A 32 -7.71 3.98 -20.57
N ARG A 33 -7.37 4.94 -19.69
CA ARG A 33 -6.19 5.77 -19.81
C ARG A 33 -5.30 5.64 -18.57
N VAL A 34 -4.13 5.03 -18.75
CA VAL A 34 -3.12 4.84 -17.70
C VAL A 34 -1.89 5.70 -18.03
N VAL A 35 -1.64 6.72 -17.22
CA VAL A 35 -0.58 7.72 -17.41
C VAL A 35 0.54 7.46 -16.41
N MET A 36 1.76 7.27 -16.86
CA MET A 36 2.93 7.09 -16.01
C MET A 36 3.78 8.35 -15.97
N VAL A 37 4.15 8.78 -14.77
CA VAL A 37 5.20 9.78 -14.54
C VAL A 37 6.39 9.10 -13.87
N VAL A 38 7.60 9.37 -14.38
CA VAL A 38 8.84 8.76 -13.89
C VAL A 38 9.98 9.77 -13.95
N PRO A 39 10.70 10.01 -12.83
CA PRO A 39 11.92 10.82 -12.85
C PRO A 39 12.97 10.21 -13.79
N SER A 40 13.65 11.04 -14.55
CA SER A 40 14.73 10.62 -15.47
C SER A 40 15.96 11.52 -15.30
N PRO A 41 16.74 11.32 -14.23
CA PRO A 41 17.97 12.07 -14.04
C PRO A 41 18.90 11.93 -15.23
N GLY A 42 19.49 13.05 -15.68
CA GLY A 42 20.32 13.06 -16.89
C GLY A 42 19.60 12.71 -18.19
N GLY A 43 18.27 12.65 -18.19
CA GLY A 43 17.46 12.28 -19.37
C GLY A 43 17.42 10.79 -19.69
N VAL A 44 18.00 9.94 -18.85
CA VAL A 44 18.07 8.49 -19.06
C VAL A 44 16.84 7.80 -18.43
N LEU A 45 16.21 6.92 -19.20
CA LEU A 45 15.18 5.98 -18.72
C LEU A 45 15.72 4.56 -18.76
N ASN A 46 15.46 3.81 -17.71
CA ASN A 46 15.82 2.39 -17.68
C ASN A 46 14.94 1.60 -18.67
N PRO A 47 15.53 0.83 -19.61
CA PRO A 47 14.77 0.06 -20.59
C PRO A 47 13.77 -0.93 -19.99
N LEU A 48 14.08 -1.51 -18.81
CA LEU A 48 13.17 -2.44 -18.13
C LEU A 48 11.90 -1.73 -17.61
N VAL A 49 12.01 -0.47 -17.20
CA VAL A 49 10.85 0.36 -16.81
C VAL A 49 9.93 0.60 -18.00
N LEU A 50 10.52 0.87 -19.19
CA LEU A 50 9.76 1.04 -20.43
C LEU A 50 9.10 -0.26 -20.89
N ALA A 51 9.81 -1.38 -20.81
CA ALA A 51 9.28 -2.70 -21.13
C ALA A 51 8.12 -3.06 -20.20
N ALA A 52 8.27 -2.84 -18.89
CA ALA A 52 7.19 -3.05 -17.92
C ALA A 52 5.97 -2.16 -18.20
N ALA A 53 6.18 -0.90 -18.57
CA ALA A 53 5.10 0.02 -18.95
C ALA A 53 4.33 -0.47 -20.18
N GLN A 54 5.04 -0.96 -21.19
CA GLN A 54 4.43 -1.54 -22.38
C GLN A 54 3.62 -2.79 -22.05
N LEU A 55 4.17 -3.72 -21.27
CA LEU A 55 3.50 -4.95 -20.84
C LEU A 55 2.28 -4.65 -19.95
N GLY A 56 2.41 -3.67 -19.06
CA GLY A 56 1.33 -3.20 -18.17
C GLY A 56 0.22 -2.45 -18.90
N GLY A 57 0.41 -2.07 -20.17
CA GLY A 57 -0.57 -1.34 -20.97
C GLY A 57 -0.66 0.15 -20.62
N VAL A 58 0.45 0.74 -20.19
CA VAL A 58 0.55 2.19 -19.94
C VAL A 58 0.35 2.94 -21.26
N SER A 59 -0.56 3.93 -21.27
CA SER A 59 -0.93 4.68 -22.46
C SER A 59 0.02 5.85 -22.75
N GLU A 60 0.51 6.50 -21.71
CA GLU A 60 1.32 7.71 -21.79
C GLU A 60 2.44 7.68 -20.76
N ILE A 61 3.63 8.15 -21.14
CA ILE A 61 4.79 8.23 -20.24
C ILE A 61 5.37 9.64 -20.29
N TYR A 62 5.47 10.26 -19.09
CA TYR A 62 6.06 11.58 -18.93
C TYR A 62 7.30 11.53 -18.04
N ARG A 63 8.41 12.09 -18.52
CA ARG A 63 9.69 12.13 -17.80
C ARG A 63 9.74 13.28 -16.81
N VAL A 64 8.91 13.19 -15.78
CA VAL A 64 8.79 14.17 -14.72
C VAL A 64 8.58 13.44 -13.39
N GLY A 65 9.14 13.96 -12.31
CA GLY A 65 9.00 13.39 -10.97
C GLY A 65 8.76 14.48 -9.92
N GLY A 66 8.70 14.09 -8.65
CA GLY A 66 8.51 15.01 -7.54
C GLY A 66 7.08 15.56 -7.40
N ALA A 67 6.91 16.58 -6.56
CA ALA A 67 5.61 17.20 -6.30
C ALA A 67 4.97 17.79 -7.56
N GLN A 68 5.77 18.33 -8.49
CA GLN A 68 5.29 18.88 -9.74
C GLN A 68 4.64 17.84 -10.65
N ALA A 69 5.12 16.58 -10.64
CA ALA A 69 4.49 15.49 -11.39
C ALA A 69 3.11 15.16 -10.83
N VAL A 70 2.99 15.12 -9.49
CA VAL A 70 1.70 14.91 -8.81
C VAL A 70 0.73 16.05 -9.13
N ALA A 71 1.19 17.30 -9.08
CA ALA A 71 0.38 18.47 -9.44
C ALA A 71 -0.07 18.42 -10.90
N ALA A 72 0.83 18.07 -11.83
CA ALA A 72 0.50 17.95 -13.25
C ALA A 72 -0.58 16.88 -13.51
N LEU A 73 -0.50 15.73 -12.83
CA LEU A 73 -1.52 14.69 -12.91
C LEU A 73 -2.86 15.11 -12.30
N ALA A 74 -2.83 15.92 -11.22
CA ALA A 74 -4.05 16.34 -10.52
C ALA A 74 -4.80 17.48 -11.21
N TYR A 75 -4.08 18.49 -11.69
CA TYR A 75 -4.66 19.72 -12.24
C TYR A 75 -4.62 19.78 -13.77
N GLY A 76 -3.77 18.98 -14.38
CA GLY A 76 -3.48 19.05 -15.80
C GLY A 76 -2.49 20.15 -16.15
N THR A 77 -1.96 20.07 -17.36
CA THR A 77 -1.10 21.07 -18.01
C THR A 77 -1.49 21.16 -19.48
N ALA A 78 -0.79 21.97 -20.26
CA ALA A 78 -1.00 22.00 -21.72
C ALA A 78 -0.72 20.65 -22.42
N THR A 79 0.08 19.76 -21.80
CA THR A 79 0.51 18.47 -22.38
C THR A 79 0.03 17.26 -21.62
N ILE A 80 -0.31 17.38 -20.33
CA ILE A 80 -0.74 16.29 -19.49
C ILE A 80 -2.19 16.54 -19.10
N ALA A 81 -3.13 15.76 -19.61
CA ALA A 81 -4.51 15.82 -19.18
C ALA A 81 -4.65 15.25 -17.75
N PRO A 82 -5.52 15.84 -16.89
CA PRO A 82 -5.66 15.40 -15.51
C PRO A 82 -6.20 13.97 -15.42
N VAL A 83 -6.01 13.35 -14.26
CA VAL A 83 -6.46 11.98 -13.95
C VAL A 83 -7.46 11.98 -12.79
N ALA A 84 -8.18 10.87 -12.61
CA ALA A 84 -9.14 10.70 -11.52
C ALA A 84 -8.47 10.20 -10.22
N LYS A 85 -7.38 9.45 -10.33
CA LYS A 85 -6.64 8.90 -9.17
C LYS A 85 -5.14 8.85 -9.47
N ILE A 86 -4.31 9.08 -8.45
CA ILE A 86 -2.85 8.96 -8.52
C ILE A 86 -2.44 7.84 -7.57
N VAL A 87 -1.69 6.85 -8.08
CA VAL A 87 -1.20 5.71 -7.33
C VAL A 87 0.32 5.58 -7.47
N GLY A 88 0.92 4.81 -6.59
CA GLY A 88 2.34 4.53 -6.58
C GLY A 88 3.12 5.27 -5.50
N PRO A 89 4.19 4.63 -4.98
CA PRO A 89 5.01 5.18 -3.91
C PRO A 89 5.93 6.30 -4.43
N GLY A 90 6.41 7.13 -3.52
CA GLY A 90 7.38 8.17 -3.81
C GLY A 90 8.03 8.68 -2.53
N ASN A 91 8.98 9.57 -2.64
CA ASN A 91 9.65 10.18 -1.49
C ASN A 91 8.70 11.11 -0.70
N ALA A 92 9.19 11.68 0.41
CA ALA A 92 8.43 12.55 1.30
C ALA A 92 7.76 13.75 0.58
N TYR A 93 8.38 14.31 -0.47
CA TYR A 93 7.80 15.38 -1.27
C TYR A 93 6.60 14.90 -2.10
N VAL A 94 6.68 13.70 -2.66
CA VAL A 94 5.57 13.06 -3.39
C VAL A 94 4.43 12.72 -2.44
N ALA A 95 4.73 12.17 -1.27
CA ALA A 95 3.75 11.87 -0.24
C ALA A 95 3.01 13.15 0.22
N ALA A 96 3.76 14.23 0.47
CA ALA A 96 3.18 15.54 0.81
C ALA A 96 2.31 16.09 -0.31
N ALA A 97 2.77 16.01 -1.56
CA ALA A 97 2.00 16.46 -2.72
C ALA A 97 0.70 15.65 -2.90
N LYS A 98 0.75 14.31 -2.77
CA LYS A 98 -0.45 13.46 -2.81
C LYS A 98 -1.47 13.87 -1.75
N ARG A 99 -1.01 14.16 -0.52
CA ARG A 99 -1.87 14.67 0.56
C ARG A 99 -2.56 15.98 0.20
N LEU A 100 -1.83 16.91 -0.44
CA LEU A 100 -2.35 18.24 -0.80
C LEU A 100 -3.38 18.18 -1.96
N VAL A 101 -3.25 17.22 -2.88
CA VAL A 101 -4.18 17.10 -4.01
C VAL A 101 -5.35 16.15 -3.72
N PHE A 102 -5.35 15.47 -2.58
CA PHE A 102 -6.47 14.60 -2.18
C PHE A 102 -7.76 15.42 -2.05
N GLY A 103 -8.83 14.92 -2.66
CA GLY A 103 -10.08 15.67 -2.80
C GLY A 103 -10.24 16.34 -4.17
N LYS A 104 -9.15 16.77 -4.82
CA LYS A 104 -9.15 17.13 -6.24
C LYS A 104 -9.04 15.87 -7.10
N VAL A 105 -8.19 14.93 -6.70
CA VAL A 105 -8.07 13.58 -7.26
C VAL A 105 -8.06 12.55 -6.13
N GLY A 106 -8.39 11.30 -6.42
CA GLY A 106 -8.16 10.20 -5.50
C GLY A 106 -6.67 9.87 -5.39
N ILE A 107 -6.26 9.30 -4.27
CA ILE A 107 -4.93 8.71 -4.10
C ILE A 107 -5.07 7.27 -3.59
N ASP A 108 -4.03 6.45 -3.74
CA ASP A 108 -3.95 5.14 -3.10
C ASP A 108 -3.74 5.29 -1.58
N MET A 109 -2.57 5.80 -1.20
CA MET A 109 -2.17 5.99 0.19
C MET A 109 -1.12 7.10 0.31
N ILE A 110 -0.78 7.46 1.54
CA ILE A 110 0.36 8.31 1.86
C ILE A 110 1.46 7.38 2.36
N ALA A 111 2.44 7.09 1.49
CA ALA A 111 3.54 6.21 1.83
C ALA A 111 4.50 6.88 2.84
N GLY A 112 4.87 6.13 3.85
CA GLY A 112 6.02 6.36 4.73
C GLY A 112 7.23 5.53 4.30
N PRO A 113 8.28 5.46 5.14
CA PRO A 113 9.37 4.51 4.97
C PRO A 113 8.85 3.07 4.96
N SER A 114 9.55 2.19 4.25
CA SER A 114 9.19 0.78 4.19
C SER A 114 9.49 0.05 5.51
N GLU A 115 8.72 -1.00 5.80
CA GLU A 115 8.74 -1.68 7.10
C GLU A 115 8.65 -3.20 6.93
N VAL A 116 9.53 -3.94 7.62
CA VAL A 116 9.38 -5.38 7.82
C VAL A 116 9.32 -5.73 9.30
N LEU A 117 8.39 -6.59 9.67
CA LEU A 117 8.29 -7.21 10.98
C LEU A 117 8.37 -8.72 10.81
N VAL A 118 9.37 -9.33 11.43
CA VAL A 118 9.51 -10.79 11.49
C VAL A 118 9.08 -11.28 12.88
N ILE A 119 8.20 -12.27 12.94
CA ILE A 119 7.90 -13.03 14.18
C ILE A 119 8.46 -14.43 14.00
N ALA A 120 9.36 -14.83 14.89
CA ALA A 120 10.06 -16.11 14.78
C ALA A 120 10.18 -16.84 16.10
N ASP A 121 10.06 -18.17 16.07
CA ASP A 121 10.35 -19.05 17.19
C ASP A 121 11.79 -19.58 17.18
N ASP A 122 12.16 -20.35 18.21
CA ASP A 122 13.52 -20.89 18.38
C ASP A 122 13.99 -21.81 17.23
N ALA A 123 13.09 -22.36 16.43
CA ALA A 123 13.42 -23.26 15.32
C ALA A 123 13.80 -22.52 14.03
N ALA A 124 13.56 -21.21 13.95
CA ALA A 124 13.83 -20.41 12.77
C ALA A 124 15.32 -20.24 12.49
N ASN A 125 15.66 -20.03 11.22
CA ASN A 125 17.04 -19.84 10.79
C ASN A 125 17.47 -18.39 10.91
N ALA A 126 18.43 -18.11 11.79
CA ALA A 126 18.92 -16.76 12.05
C ALA A 126 19.50 -16.05 10.82
N SER A 127 20.21 -16.79 9.93
CA SER A 127 20.77 -16.20 8.71
C SER A 127 19.70 -15.79 7.70
N TRP A 128 18.57 -16.51 7.64
CA TRP A 128 17.46 -16.16 6.77
C TRP A 128 16.76 -14.91 7.29
N ILE A 129 16.44 -14.89 8.59
CA ILE A 129 15.84 -13.70 9.23
C ILE A 129 16.72 -12.46 9.01
N ALA A 130 18.04 -12.58 9.22
CA ALA A 130 18.96 -11.48 9.01
C ALA A 130 18.94 -10.99 7.55
N ALA A 131 18.83 -11.88 6.58
CA ALA A 131 18.72 -11.53 5.17
C ALA A 131 17.44 -10.75 4.87
N ASP A 132 16.31 -11.17 5.42
CA ASP A 132 15.01 -10.51 5.22
C ASP A 132 14.98 -9.13 5.90
N LEU A 133 15.49 -9.00 7.13
CA LEU A 133 15.64 -7.71 7.81
C LEU A 133 16.53 -6.74 7.01
N LEU A 134 17.60 -7.24 6.39
CA LEU A 134 18.52 -6.44 5.59
C LEU A 134 17.98 -6.14 4.19
N ALA A 135 17.16 -7.02 3.61
CA ALA A 135 16.45 -6.75 2.36
C ALA A 135 15.56 -5.51 2.48
N GLN A 136 14.90 -5.35 3.63
CA GLN A 136 14.13 -4.13 3.92
C GLN A 136 15.05 -2.94 4.23
N ALA A 137 16.07 -3.13 5.05
CA ALA A 137 16.97 -2.05 5.48
C ALA A 137 17.74 -1.40 4.32
N GLU A 138 18.00 -2.13 3.24
CA GLU A 138 18.72 -1.57 2.07
C GLU A 138 17.87 -0.65 1.20
N HIS A 139 16.54 -0.56 1.41
CA HIS A 139 15.66 0.32 0.62
C HIS A 139 15.95 1.80 0.88
N ASP A 140 16.04 2.20 2.15
CA ASP A 140 16.23 3.59 2.57
C ASP A 140 16.83 3.65 3.97
N GLU A 141 17.57 4.71 4.30
CA GLU A 141 18.16 4.92 5.64
C GLU A 141 17.10 5.02 6.75
N SER A 142 15.85 5.35 6.42
CA SER A 142 14.71 5.43 7.34
C SER A 142 13.81 4.19 7.32
N ALA A 143 14.15 3.15 6.57
CA ALA A 143 13.42 1.88 6.59
C ALA A 143 13.47 1.25 7.99
N GLN A 144 12.42 0.50 8.35
CA GLN A 144 12.32 -0.13 9.67
C GLN A 144 12.31 -1.65 9.54
N SER A 145 13.22 -2.32 10.26
CA SER A 145 13.35 -3.78 10.29
C SER A 145 13.27 -4.27 11.73
N ILE A 146 12.25 -5.05 12.07
CA ILE A 146 11.97 -5.48 13.44
C ILE A 146 11.87 -7.01 13.50
N LEU A 147 12.54 -7.63 14.49
CA LEU A 147 12.33 -9.01 14.88
C LEU A 147 11.61 -9.06 16.23
N ILE A 148 10.57 -9.89 16.34
CA ILE A 148 9.97 -10.30 17.61
C ILE A 148 10.17 -11.81 17.77
N THR A 149 10.79 -12.23 18.87
CA THR A 149 11.00 -13.65 19.17
C THR A 149 10.88 -13.93 20.65
N ASP A 150 10.55 -15.17 21.01
CA ASP A 150 10.58 -15.65 22.39
C ASP A 150 11.87 -16.42 22.71
N SER A 151 12.81 -16.49 21.76
CA SER A 151 14.11 -17.17 21.91
C SER A 151 15.25 -16.17 22.04
N LYS A 152 15.85 -16.10 23.22
CA LYS A 152 17.06 -15.31 23.45
C LYS A 152 18.23 -15.78 22.58
N ARG A 153 18.38 -17.11 22.38
CA ARG A 153 19.40 -17.68 21.50
C ARG A 153 19.23 -17.15 20.07
N LEU A 154 18.02 -17.23 19.52
CA LEU A 154 17.74 -16.76 18.17
C LEU A 154 18.00 -15.25 18.03
N ALA A 155 17.59 -14.47 19.02
CA ALA A 155 17.84 -13.03 19.03
C ALA A 155 19.35 -12.70 18.89
N ASP A 156 20.20 -13.35 19.68
CA ASP A 156 21.64 -13.16 19.65
C ASP A 156 22.26 -13.64 18.33
N GLU A 157 21.80 -14.77 17.81
CA GLU A 157 22.25 -15.31 16.52
C GLU A 157 21.86 -14.41 15.34
N VAL A 158 20.65 -13.82 15.36
CA VAL A 158 20.22 -12.88 14.32
C VAL A 158 21.04 -11.60 14.36
N GLU A 159 21.32 -11.03 15.53
CA GLU A 159 22.16 -9.84 15.65
C GLU A 159 23.54 -10.09 15.03
N GLN A 160 24.17 -11.24 15.37
CA GLN A 160 25.47 -11.64 14.80
C GLN A 160 25.40 -11.85 13.29
N ALA A 161 24.31 -12.44 12.79
CA ALA A 161 24.11 -12.70 11.36
C ALA A 161 23.92 -11.38 10.58
N VAL A 162 23.18 -10.42 11.12
CA VAL A 162 23.05 -9.07 10.54
C VAL A 162 24.39 -8.38 10.44
N ASP A 163 25.18 -8.38 11.53
CA ASP A 163 26.52 -7.79 11.54
C ASP A 163 27.48 -8.45 10.53
N ALA A 164 27.34 -9.74 10.33
CA ALA A 164 28.15 -10.48 9.37
C ALA A 164 27.76 -10.15 7.92
N GLN A 165 26.45 -10.14 7.63
CA GLN A 165 25.92 -9.92 6.28
C GLN A 165 26.09 -8.47 5.83
N LEU A 166 25.93 -7.49 6.70
CA LEU A 166 26.17 -6.07 6.41
C LEU A 166 27.56 -5.81 5.80
N LYS A 167 28.58 -6.58 6.20
CA LYS A 167 29.96 -6.39 5.69
C LYS A 167 30.10 -6.72 4.20
N THR A 168 29.18 -7.45 3.63
CA THR A 168 29.23 -7.93 2.25
C THR A 168 28.19 -7.33 1.33
N LEU A 169 27.24 -6.56 1.87
CA LEU A 169 26.18 -5.95 1.07
C LEU A 169 26.71 -4.77 0.24
N PRO A 170 26.36 -4.66 -1.05
CA PRO A 170 26.72 -3.50 -1.87
C PRO A 170 26.17 -2.17 -1.30
N ARG A 171 25.00 -2.21 -0.64
CA ARG A 171 24.34 -1.06 -0.03
C ARG A 171 24.51 -1.01 1.49
N ALA A 172 25.61 -1.55 2.01
CA ALA A 172 25.90 -1.62 3.45
C ALA A 172 25.76 -0.27 4.19
N GLY A 173 26.09 0.85 3.54
CA GLY A 173 25.96 2.19 4.14
C GLY A 173 24.50 2.54 4.47
N ILE A 174 23.59 2.29 3.54
CA ILE A 174 22.16 2.55 3.70
C ILE A 174 21.55 1.54 4.69
N ALA A 175 21.77 0.25 4.47
CA ALA A 175 21.24 -0.81 5.32
C ALA A 175 21.74 -0.69 6.76
N GLY A 176 23.03 -0.34 6.94
CA GLY A 176 23.62 -0.15 8.27
C GLY A 176 23.09 1.09 9.00
N ALA A 177 22.78 2.17 8.29
CA ALA A 177 22.14 3.35 8.89
C ALA A 177 20.70 3.02 9.33
N SER A 178 19.92 2.38 8.45
CA SER A 178 18.57 1.93 8.74
C SER A 178 18.54 0.99 9.96
N TRP A 179 19.38 -0.05 9.96
CA TRP A 179 19.44 -1.01 11.07
C TRP A 179 19.83 -0.37 12.41
N ARG A 180 20.85 0.50 12.41
CA ARG A 180 21.31 1.18 13.62
C ARG A 180 20.25 2.11 14.22
N ASP A 181 19.50 2.86 13.36
CA ASP A 181 18.64 3.95 13.80
C ASP A 181 17.17 3.50 13.96
N PHE A 182 16.74 2.49 13.21
CA PHE A 182 15.37 2.01 13.14
C PHE A 182 15.19 0.49 13.26
N GLY A 183 16.28 -0.28 13.31
CA GLY A 183 16.23 -1.72 13.56
C GLY A 183 15.92 -2.02 15.02
N ALA A 184 15.25 -3.16 15.28
CA ALA A 184 14.99 -3.60 16.64
C ALA A 184 14.84 -5.14 16.73
N ILE A 185 15.34 -5.70 17.83
CA ILE A 185 15.05 -7.09 18.25
C ILE A 185 14.30 -7.05 19.56
N ILE A 186 13.07 -7.55 19.57
CA ILE A 186 12.15 -7.52 20.71
C ILE A 186 12.02 -8.93 21.25
N LEU A 187 12.48 -9.16 22.48
CA LEU A 187 12.34 -10.43 23.17
C LEU A 187 11.03 -10.42 23.99
N VAL A 188 10.16 -11.38 23.72
CA VAL A 188 8.89 -11.59 24.46
C VAL A 188 8.95 -12.88 25.28
N LYS A 189 8.04 -13.07 26.22
CA LYS A 189 8.00 -14.31 27.04
C LYS A 189 7.45 -15.50 26.27
N ASN A 190 6.58 -15.25 25.31
CA ASN A 190 5.98 -16.23 24.42
C ASN A 190 5.38 -15.51 23.19
N LEU A 191 5.18 -16.23 22.09
CA LEU A 191 4.67 -15.66 20.83
C LEU A 191 3.25 -15.09 20.92
N THR A 192 2.47 -15.40 21.95
CA THR A 192 1.16 -14.76 22.17
C THR A 192 1.32 -13.27 22.48
N GLU A 193 2.41 -12.89 23.17
CA GLU A 193 2.71 -11.49 23.43
C GLU A 193 3.17 -10.72 22.18
N ALA A 194 3.63 -11.42 21.13
CA ALA A 194 3.99 -10.79 19.85
C ALA A 194 2.75 -10.21 19.13
N ILE A 195 1.57 -10.80 19.30
CA ILE A 195 0.36 -10.42 18.58
C ILE A 195 -0.04 -8.95 18.80
N PRO A 196 -0.25 -8.49 20.06
CA PRO A 196 -0.60 -7.09 20.30
C PRO A 196 0.50 -6.12 19.85
N LEU A 197 1.77 -6.53 19.87
CA LEU A 197 2.88 -5.72 19.35
C LEU A 197 2.81 -5.63 17.84
N ALA A 198 2.62 -6.73 17.12
CA ALA A 198 2.45 -6.75 15.67
C ALA A 198 1.26 -5.88 15.23
N ASP A 199 0.11 -6.02 15.89
CA ASP A 199 -1.07 -5.19 15.60
C ASP A 199 -0.84 -3.70 15.92
N ALA A 200 -0.02 -3.38 16.92
CA ALA A 200 0.33 -2.00 17.25
C ALA A 200 1.34 -1.40 16.26
N ILE A 201 2.31 -2.19 15.80
CA ILE A 201 3.27 -1.80 14.75
C ILE A 201 2.53 -1.67 13.42
N ALA A 202 1.67 -2.63 13.09
CA ALA A 202 0.88 -2.67 11.86
C ALA A 202 1.79 -2.48 10.62
N ALA A 203 2.84 -3.29 10.55
CA ALA A 203 3.91 -3.17 9.56
C ALA A 203 3.41 -3.38 8.13
N GLU A 204 4.15 -2.83 7.19
CA GLU A 204 3.95 -3.03 5.75
C GLU A 204 4.05 -4.53 5.40
N HIS A 205 5.17 -5.16 5.78
CA HIS A 205 5.43 -6.58 5.58
C HIS A 205 5.49 -7.28 6.95
N LEU A 206 4.72 -8.35 7.12
CA LEU A 206 4.79 -9.20 8.30
C LEU A 206 5.17 -10.62 7.88
N GLU A 207 6.33 -11.07 8.31
CA GLU A 207 6.77 -12.45 8.14
C GLU A 207 6.55 -13.25 9.43
N ILE A 208 6.02 -14.46 9.31
CA ILE A 208 5.76 -15.35 10.45
C ILE A 208 6.55 -16.64 10.24
N MET A 209 7.72 -16.73 10.84
CA MET A 209 8.65 -17.86 10.75
C MET A 209 8.55 -18.73 12.02
N THR A 210 7.38 -19.29 12.27
CA THR A 210 7.09 -20.14 13.44
C THR A 210 6.60 -21.50 13.01
N ALA A 211 6.67 -22.49 13.91
CA ALA A 211 6.18 -23.84 13.65
C ALA A 211 4.69 -23.90 13.27
N ASP A 212 3.87 -22.97 13.77
CA ASP A 212 2.46 -22.84 13.42
C ASP A 212 2.13 -21.40 12.97
N ALA A 213 2.69 -21.02 11.81
CA ALA A 213 2.50 -19.71 11.23
C ALA A 213 1.02 -19.44 10.89
N ASP A 214 0.30 -20.46 10.42
CA ASP A 214 -1.13 -20.35 10.06
C ASP A 214 -2.02 -20.01 11.26
N ALA A 215 -1.79 -20.62 12.43
CA ALA A 215 -2.57 -20.35 13.62
C ALA A 215 -2.25 -18.95 14.17
N LEU A 216 -0.98 -18.54 14.13
CA LEU A 216 -0.57 -17.21 14.60
C LEU A 216 -1.15 -16.12 13.71
N SER A 217 -1.09 -16.28 12.39
CA SER A 217 -1.59 -15.31 11.42
C SER A 217 -3.08 -14.99 11.57
N LYS A 218 -3.91 -15.98 11.92
CA LYS A 218 -5.36 -15.80 12.16
C LYS A 218 -5.68 -14.89 13.33
N ARG A 219 -4.72 -14.60 14.18
CA ARG A 219 -4.85 -13.74 15.36
C ARG A 219 -4.35 -12.32 15.10
N ILE A 220 -3.62 -12.08 14.00
CA ILE A 220 -3.14 -10.77 13.58
C ILE A 220 -4.25 -10.05 12.81
N ARG A 221 -4.42 -8.76 13.08
CA ARG A 221 -5.43 -7.90 12.44
C ARG A 221 -4.85 -6.87 11.50
N ASN A 222 -3.65 -6.41 11.79
CA ASN A 222 -3.06 -5.23 11.16
C ASN A 222 -1.70 -5.56 10.55
N ALA A 223 -1.67 -5.80 9.25
CA ALA A 223 -0.45 -5.87 8.44
C ALA A 223 -0.81 -5.49 7.00
N GLY A 224 0.14 -4.94 6.27
CA GLY A 224 -0.04 -4.67 4.84
C GLY A 224 -0.09 -5.95 4.02
N ALA A 225 0.88 -6.85 4.24
CA ALA A 225 0.91 -8.22 3.74
C ALA A 225 1.44 -9.17 4.82
N ILE A 226 1.03 -10.44 4.77
CA ILE A 226 1.49 -11.48 5.71
C ILE A 226 2.12 -12.63 4.91
N PHE A 227 3.35 -12.99 5.26
CA PHE A 227 4.15 -14.05 4.64
C PHE A 227 4.31 -15.20 5.65
N LEU A 228 3.91 -16.41 5.26
CA LEU A 228 3.79 -17.54 6.17
C LEU A 228 4.86 -18.59 5.93
N GLY A 229 5.61 -18.88 6.98
CA GLY A 229 6.62 -19.93 7.01
C GLY A 229 7.97 -19.49 6.48
N ALA A 230 8.99 -20.29 6.80
CA ALA A 230 10.40 -19.97 6.56
C ALA A 230 10.81 -19.88 5.07
N HIS A 231 9.96 -20.32 4.14
CA HIS A 231 10.25 -20.31 2.70
C HIS A 231 9.46 -19.23 1.94
N THR A 232 8.89 -18.26 2.64
CA THR A 232 8.08 -17.19 2.04
C THR A 232 8.62 -15.83 2.47
N PRO A 233 9.85 -15.46 2.07
CA PRO A 233 10.38 -14.13 2.32
C PRO A 233 9.58 -13.06 1.55
N GLU A 234 9.57 -11.81 2.02
CA GLU A 234 8.83 -10.71 1.39
C GLU A 234 9.15 -10.57 -0.10
N ALA A 235 10.43 -10.78 -0.48
CA ALA A 235 10.90 -10.68 -1.86
C ALA A 235 10.14 -11.60 -2.85
N ILE A 236 9.62 -12.74 -2.40
CA ILE A 236 8.76 -13.59 -3.24
C ILE A 236 7.43 -12.89 -3.51
N GLY A 237 6.81 -12.27 -2.50
CA GLY A 237 5.59 -11.48 -2.66
C GLY A 237 5.80 -10.25 -3.52
N ASP A 238 6.91 -9.56 -3.31
CA ASP A 238 7.24 -8.32 -4.00
C ASP A 238 7.47 -8.49 -5.50
N TYR A 239 7.97 -9.65 -5.93
CA TYR A 239 8.34 -9.83 -7.33
C TYR A 239 7.48 -10.83 -8.09
N VAL A 240 7.16 -11.99 -7.50
CA VAL A 240 6.62 -13.13 -8.26
C VAL A 240 5.47 -13.87 -7.59
N GLY A 241 5.17 -13.62 -6.32
CA GLY A 241 4.13 -14.32 -5.56
C GLY A 241 2.69 -13.97 -5.95
N GLY A 242 2.50 -12.94 -6.76
CA GLY A 242 1.18 -12.48 -7.23
C GLY A 242 0.48 -11.49 -6.32
N SER A 243 0.99 -11.26 -5.11
CA SER A 243 0.55 -10.15 -4.24
C SER A 243 1.03 -8.81 -4.78
N ASN A 244 0.42 -7.72 -4.32
CA ASN A 244 0.87 -6.37 -4.68
C ASN A 244 1.79 -5.83 -3.58
N HIS A 245 2.92 -5.24 -3.97
CA HIS A 245 3.87 -4.66 -3.03
C HIS A 245 3.64 -3.16 -2.75
N VAL A 246 2.61 -2.54 -3.34
CA VAL A 246 2.20 -1.19 -2.96
C VAL A 246 1.30 -1.31 -1.73
N LEU A 247 1.91 -1.29 -0.58
CA LEU A 247 1.32 -1.65 0.70
C LEU A 247 1.22 -0.44 1.65
N PRO A 248 0.29 -0.47 2.61
CA PRO A 248 0.17 0.58 3.61
C PRO A 248 1.36 0.56 4.57
N THR A 249 2.01 1.71 4.74
CA THR A 249 3.14 1.96 5.65
C THR A 249 2.73 2.86 6.80
N ALA A 250 3.64 3.14 7.74
CA ALA A 250 3.44 4.07 8.84
C ALA A 250 2.14 3.79 9.62
N ARG A 251 1.93 2.50 9.94
CA ARG A 251 0.78 1.98 10.68
C ARG A 251 -0.58 2.17 9.98
N SER A 252 -0.61 2.53 8.70
CA SER A 252 -1.87 2.70 7.97
C SER A 252 -2.55 1.37 7.63
N ALA A 253 -1.87 0.22 7.76
CA ALA A 253 -2.46 -1.12 7.68
C ALA A 253 -3.62 -1.36 8.68
N ARG A 254 -3.77 -0.51 9.70
CA ARG A 254 -4.91 -0.53 10.63
C ARG A 254 -6.25 -0.13 9.99
N PHE A 255 -6.23 0.55 8.84
CA PHE A 255 -7.43 1.07 8.18
C PHE A 255 -7.32 1.09 6.64
N SER A 256 -6.19 0.68 6.08
CA SER A 256 -5.95 0.64 4.64
C SER A 256 -5.42 -0.74 4.22
N SER A 257 -5.63 -1.11 2.98
CA SER A 257 -5.14 -2.34 2.37
C SER A 257 -4.13 -2.04 1.28
N GLY A 258 -3.38 -3.04 0.85
CA GLY A 258 -2.53 -2.96 -0.33
C GLY A 258 -3.32 -2.63 -1.59
N LEU A 259 -2.64 -2.05 -2.57
CA LEU A 259 -3.24 -1.66 -3.85
C LEU A 259 -3.79 -2.88 -4.60
N GLY A 260 -5.03 -2.80 -5.04
CA GLY A 260 -5.70 -3.86 -5.77
C GLY A 260 -6.66 -3.33 -6.83
N VAL A 261 -7.35 -4.24 -7.51
CA VAL A 261 -8.31 -3.91 -8.56
C VAL A 261 -9.41 -2.97 -8.07
N LEU A 262 -9.87 -3.15 -6.81
CA LEU A 262 -10.92 -2.34 -6.21
C LEU A 262 -10.54 -0.86 -6.05
N ASP A 263 -9.24 -0.56 -5.96
CA ASP A 263 -8.74 0.81 -5.89
C ASP A 263 -8.99 1.63 -7.15
N PHE A 264 -9.20 0.96 -8.27
CA PHE A 264 -9.48 1.56 -9.58
C PHE A 264 -10.96 1.54 -9.93
N MET A 265 -11.80 1.05 -9.03
CA MET A 265 -13.25 0.97 -9.18
C MET A 265 -13.96 1.94 -8.24
N LYS A 266 -15.21 2.23 -8.53
CA LYS A 266 -16.11 2.95 -7.63
C LYS A 266 -17.49 2.29 -7.65
N ARG A 267 -18.16 2.30 -6.51
CA ARG A 267 -19.52 1.79 -6.40
C ARG A 267 -20.52 2.94 -6.57
N THR A 268 -21.57 2.68 -7.33
CA THR A 268 -22.72 3.60 -7.45
C THR A 268 -23.96 2.81 -7.07
N SER A 269 -24.73 3.31 -6.11
CA SER A 269 -26.01 2.73 -5.76
C SER A 269 -27.05 3.10 -6.83
N VAL A 270 -27.80 2.12 -7.29
CA VAL A 270 -28.92 2.33 -8.20
C VAL A 270 -30.19 1.82 -7.52
N LEU A 271 -31.14 2.72 -7.30
CA LEU A 271 -32.44 2.40 -6.72
C LEU A 271 -33.55 2.69 -7.72
N LYS A 272 -34.45 1.73 -7.91
CA LYS A 272 -35.66 1.87 -8.73
C LYS A 272 -36.88 1.46 -7.91
N CYS A 273 -37.81 2.37 -7.70
CA CYS A 273 -39.11 2.08 -7.08
C CYS A 273 -40.22 2.24 -8.11
N GLY A 274 -41.13 1.27 -8.12
CA GLY A 274 -42.43 1.42 -8.75
C GLY A 274 -43.46 2.06 -7.79
N PRO A 275 -44.72 2.29 -8.27
CA PRO A 275 -45.78 2.89 -7.44
C PRO A 275 -46.09 2.10 -6.15
N ASP A 276 -46.05 0.77 -6.19
CA ASP A 276 -46.35 -0.06 -5.02
C ASP A 276 -45.27 0.04 -3.95
N GLN A 277 -43.98 -0.02 -4.35
CA GLN A 277 -42.86 0.16 -3.45
C GLN A 277 -42.85 1.57 -2.84
N LEU A 278 -43.19 2.58 -3.64
CA LEU A 278 -43.28 3.95 -3.14
C LEU A 278 -44.43 4.09 -2.14
N ARG A 279 -45.61 3.46 -2.37
CA ARG A 279 -46.70 3.42 -1.40
C ARG A 279 -46.28 2.79 -0.06
N ALA A 280 -45.52 1.72 -0.14
CA ALA A 280 -45.05 1.01 1.06
C ALA A 280 -43.98 1.78 1.84
N LEU A 281 -43.01 2.40 1.17
CA LEU A 281 -41.84 3.06 1.79
C LEU A 281 -42.06 4.56 2.06
N GLY A 282 -42.93 5.20 1.30
CA GLY A 282 -43.15 6.65 1.30
C GLY A 282 -43.54 7.22 2.65
N PRO A 283 -44.50 6.65 3.38
CA PRO A 283 -44.89 7.18 4.69
C PRO A 283 -43.74 7.30 5.69
N ALA A 284 -42.84 6.29 5.73
CA ALA A 284 -41.65 6.32 6.58
C ALA A 284 -40.66 7.42 6.12
N ALA A 285 -40.43 7.53 4.83
CA ALA A 285 -39.55 8.56 4.27
C ALA A 285 -40.08 9.98 4.56
N MET A 286 -41.40 10.20 4.45
CA MET A 286 -42.04 11.47 4.79
C MET A 286 -41.92 11.80 6.28
N ALA A 287 -42.12 10.81 7.15
CA ALA A 287 -41.98 11.00 8.58
C ALA A 287 -40.55 11.39 8.99
N LEU A 288 -39.55 10.72 8.40
CA LEU A 288 -38.14 11.04 8.62
C LEU A 288 -37.80 12.44 8.11
N GLY A 289 -38.20 12.79 6.89
CA GLY A 289 -37.97 14.13 6.33
C GLY A 289 -38.55 15.25 7.18
N LYS A 290 -39.78 15.04 7.75
CA LYS A 290 -40.39 15.98 8.68
C LYS A 290 -39.61 16.05 10.00
N ALA A 291 -39.23 14.93 10.58
CA ALA A 291 -38.48 14.88 11.83
C ALA A 291 -37.12 15.58 11.74
N GLU A 292 -36.49 15.53 10.55
CA GLU A 292 -35.23 16.21 10.26
C GLU A 292 -35.40 17.69 9.88
N GLY A 293 -36.65 18.20 9.78
CA GLY A 293 -36.93 19.58 9.34
C GLY A 293 -36.70 19.77 7.84
N LEU A 294 -36.67 18.69 7.05
CA LEU A 294 -36.44 18.69 5.61
C LEU A 294 -37.78 18.55 4.85
N GLU A 295 -38.63 19.55 4.94
CA GLU A 295 -40.00 19.53 4.41
C GLU A 295 -40.05 19.23 2.89
N ALA A 296 -39.07 19.73 2.12
CA ALA A 296 -39.00 19.45 0.68
C ALA A 296 -38.78 17.96 0.37
N HIS A 297 -38.08 17.22 1.24
CA HIS A 297 -37.92 15.76 1.10
C HIS A 297 -39.24 15.04 1.32
N SER A 298 -39.96 15.41 2.40
CA SER A 298 -41.31 14.90 2.67
C SER A 298 -42.28 15.20 1.52
N ARG A 299 -42.32 16.44 1.05
CA ARG A 299 -43.17 16.87 -0.07
C ARG A 299 -42.84 16.14 -1.38
N SER A 300 -41.56 15.89 -1.65
CA SER A 300 -41.15 15.15 -2.85
C SER A 300 -41.77 13.76 -2.92
N VAL A 301 -41.92 13.08 -1.79
CA VAL A 301 -42.59 11.79 -1.69
C VAL A 301 -44.11 11.97 -1.69
N GLY A 302 -44.62 12.89 -0.88
CA GLY A 302 -46.05 13.12 -0.71
C GLY A 302 -46.76 13.44 -2.02
N LEU A 303 -46.21 14.29 -2.88
CA LEU A 303 -46.76 14.64 -4.18
C LEU A 303 -46.92 13.41 -5.09
N ARG A 304 -45.98 12.46 -5.03
CA ARG A 304 -46.04 11.22 -5.82
C ARG A 304 -47.04 10.21 -5.28
N LEU A 305 -47.46 10.40 -4.04
CA LEU A 305 -48.51 9.59 -3.38
C LEU A 305 -49.88 10.29 -3.37
N ASN A 306 -50.00 11.48 -3.96
CA ASN A 306 -51.17 12.37 -3.85
C ASN A 306 -51.55 12.69 -2.39
N LEU A 307 -50.51 12.81 -1.53
CA LEU A 307 -50.66 13.22 -0.14
C LEU A 307 -50.18 14.66 0.07
N PRO A 308 -50.84 15.45 0.97
CA PRO A 308 -50.48 16.82 1.25
C PRO A 308 -49.08 16.98 1.86
#